data_7ffd827e838506140f3b5a45a550d545
#
_entry.id   7ffd827e838506140f3b5a45a550d545
#
_cell.length_a   1.000
_cell.length_b   1.000
_cell.length_c   1.000
_cell.angle_alpha   90.00
_cell.angle_beta   90.00
_cell.angle_gamma   90.00
#
_symmetry.space_group_name_H-M   'P 1'
#
loop_
_entity.id
_entity.type
_entity.pdbx_description
1 polymer ?
#
loop_
_entity_poly.entity_id
_entity_poly.type
_entity_poly.pdbx_seq_one_letter_code
_entity_poly.pdbx_strand_id
1 'polypeptide(L)'
;MRPLSILFLCVGNSCRSPMAEAIARALGGDRVHASSAGLAATGRVAASTLEALATLGYPSDGLDSKGLDEVPLEGLDVVVSLIGPAGLDWLPRGLAARRVAWAIPDPYGSDVATYLAVGRAIEERVRGLLGELLAGEPAAG
;
A
#
# COMPACT_ATOMS: atom_id res chain seq x y z
N MET A 1 2.69 22.31 3.61
CA MET A 1 2.33 21.18 4.49
C MET A 1 3.08 19.94 4.06
N ARG A 2 3.51 19.14 5.01
CA ARG A 2 4.16 17.88 4.66
C ARG A 2 3.16 16.90 4.06
N PRO A 3 3.59 16.02 3.16
CA PRO A 3 2.72 14.96 2.63
C PRO A 3 2.24 14.02 3.75
N LEU A 4 1.09 13.41 3.53
CA LEU A 4 0.56 12.36 4.38
C LEU A 4 1.39 11.09 4.16
N SER A 5 2.01 10.56 5.20
CA SER A 5 2.85 9.37 5.10
C SER A 5 2.06 8.10 5.42
N ILE A 6 1.96 7.21 4.44
CA ILE A 6 1.19 5.97 4.56
C ILE A 6 2.10 4.78 4.26
N LEU A 7 2.08 3.78 5.14
CA LEU A 7 2.77 2.50 4.93
C LEU A 7 1.74 1.41 4.70
N PHE A 8 1.90 0.65 3.62
CA PHE A 8 1.06 -0.50 3.31
C PHE A 8 1.82 -1.80 3.63
N LEU A 9 1.18 -2.71 4.35
CA LEU A 9 1.76 -3.98 4.77
C LEU A 9 1.04 -5.17 4.14
N CYS A 10 1.81 -6.17 3.70
CA CYS A 10 1.30 -7.50 3.40
C CYS A 10 2.35 -8.53 3.82
N VAL A 11 2.22 -9.78 3.44
CA VAL A 11 3.18 -10.81 3.85
C VAL A 11 4.50 -10.67 3.08
N GLY A 12 4.47 -10.85 1.76
CA GLY A 12 5.67 -10.93 0.94
C GLY A 12 6.18 -9.62 0.37
N ASN A 13 5.42 -8.54 0.49
CA ASN A 13 5.70 -7.27 -0.21
C ASN A 13 6.01 -7.50 -1.70
N SER A 14 5.23 -8.37 -2.31
CA SER A 14 5.40 -8.80 -3.69
C SER A 14 4.17 -8.47 -4.55
N CYS A 15 2.98 -8.48 -3.99
CA CYS A 15 1.72 -8.28 -4.71
C CYS A 15 0.88 -7.15 -4.12
N ARG A 16 0.20 -7.40 -3.00
CA ARG A 16 -0.82 -6.50 -2.45
C ARG A 16 -0.28 -5.14 -2.03
N SER A 17 0.74 -5.10 -1.18
CA SER A 17 1.25 -3.83 -0.67
C SER A 17 1.99 -3.01 -1.73
N PRO A 18 2.76 -3.60 -2.68
CA PRO A 18 3.31 -2.82 -3.78
C PRO A 18 2.23 -2.22 -4.68
N MET A 19 1.13 -2.94 -4.93
CA MET A 19 0.01 -2.39 -5.69
C MET A 19 -0.59 -1.18 -4.98
N ALA A 20 -0.83 -1.29 -3.68
CA ALA A 20 -1.39 -0.20 -2.88
C ALA A 20 -0.46 1.02 -2.88
N GLU A 21 0.83 0.80 -2.75
CA GLU A 21 1.83 1.86 -2.81
C GLU A 21 1.77 2.60 -4.15
N ALA A 22 1.80 1.89 -5.27
CA ALA A 22 1.77 2.49 -6.60
C ALA A 22 0.47 3.26 -6.85
N ILE A 23 -0.66 2.69 -6.45
CA ILE A 23 -1.97 3.32 -6.63
C ILE A 23 -2.08 4.57 -5.77
N ALA A 24 -1.66 4.51 -4.51
CA ALA A 24 -1.70 5.66 -3.60
C ALA A 24 -0.79 6.80 -4.08
N ARG A 25 0.38 6.48 -4.61
CA ARG A 25 1.28 7.48 -5.20
C ARG A 25 0.60 8.21 -6.36
N ALA A 26 -0.01 7.46 -7.26
CA ALA A 26 -0.65 8.03 -8.43
C ALA A 26 -1.87 8.87 -8.08
N LEU A 27 -2.71 8.40 -7.16
CA LEU A 27 -3.94 9.09 -6.78
C LEU A 27 -3.69 10.27 -5.84
N GLY A 28 -2.69 10.16 -4.97
CA GLY A 28 -2.37 11.19 -3.97
C GLY A 28 -1.43 12.28 -4.48
N GLY A 29 -0.59 11.97 -5.45
CA GLY A 29 0.39 12.92 -5.98
C GLY A 29 1.28 13.48 -4.88
N ASP A 30 1.51 14.78 -4.89
CA ASP A 30 2.39 15.47 -3.93
C ASP A 30 1.83 15.48 -2.50
N ARG A 31 0.58 15.11 -2.31
CA ARG A 31 -0.10 15.13 -1.00
C ARG A 31 0.12 13.85 -0.21
N VAL A 32 0.68 12.81 -0.83
CA VAL A 32 0.86 11.49 -0.22
C VAL A 32 2.29 11.00 -0.45
N HIS A 33 2.90 10.53 0.63
CA HIS A 33 4.14 9.76 0.58
C HIS A 33 3.79 8.32 0.94
N ALA A 34 3.70 7.46 -0.07
CA ALA A 34 3.33 6.07 0.11
C ALA A 34 4.56 5.16 0.09
N SER A 35 4.57 4.18 0.97
CA SER A 35 5.59 3.15 1.04
C SER A 35 4.93 1.80 1.32
N SER A 36 5.67 0.72 1.17
CA SER A 36 5.17 -0.62 1.46
C SER A 36 6.27 -1.49 2.06
N ALA A 37 5.86 -2.51 2.79
CA ALA A 37 6.77 -3.48 3.39
C ALA A 37 6.06 -4.81 3.62
N GLY A 38 6.83 -5.87 3.80
CA GLY A 38 6.32 -7.20 4.08
C GLY A 38 6.75 -7.71 5.44
N LEU A 39 5.94 -8.57 6.02
CA LEU A 39 6.28 -9.25 7.27
C LEU A 39 7.36 -10.33 7.02
N ALA A 40 7.36 -10.90 5.80
CA ALA A 40 8.34 -11.88 5.34
C ALA A 40 8.61 -11.60 3.85
N ALA A 41 9.32 -10.52 3.57
CA ALA A 41 9.52 -10.03 2.21
C ALA A 41 10.24 -11.05 1.33
N THR A 42 9.72 -11.25 0.11
CA THR A 42 10.33 -12.17 -0.86
C THR A 42 11.57 -11.58 -1.53
N GLY A 43 11.75 -10.27 -1.46
CA GLY A 43 12.84 -9.56 -2.13
C GLY A 43 12.54 -9.21 -3.59
N ARG A 44 11.36 -9.54 -4.08
CA ARG A 44 10.99 -9.34 -5.47
C ARG A 44 9.52 -9.00 -5.63
N VAL A 45 9.23 -7.91 -6.35
CA VAL A 45 7.87 -7.59 -6.77
C VAL A 45 7.49 -8.53 -7.92
N ALA A 46 6.34 -9.20 -7.81
CA ALA A 46 5.93 -10.18 -8.80
C ALA A 46 5.69 -9.54 -10.18
N ALA A 47 6.08 -10.25 -11.24
CA ALA A 47 5.87 -9.77 -12.60
C ALA A 47 4.39 -9.50 -12.89
N SER A 48 3.49 -10.34 -12.39
CA SER A 48 2.05 -10.15 -12.54
C SER A 48 1.53 -8.91 -11.82
N THR A 49 2.19 -8.49 -10.73
CA THR A 49 1.89 -7.22 -10.06
C THR A 49 2.17 -6.04 -10.99
N LEU A 50 3.33 -6.05 -11.63
CA LEU A 50 3.74 -4.98 -12.55
C LEU A 50 2.82 -4.94 -13.78
N GLU A 51 2.47 -6.11 -14.30
CA GLU A 51 1.56 -6.23 -15.44
C GLU A 51 0.16 -5.71 -15.10
N ALA A 52 -0.37 -6.07 -13.94
CA ALA A 52 -1.68 -5.60 -13.49
C ALA A 52 -1.69 -4.08 -13.32
N LEU A 53 -0.65 -3.51 -12.70
CA LEU A 53 -0.54 -2.06 -12.55
C LEU A 53 -0.49 -1.34 -13.89
N ALA A 54 0.28 -1.88 -14.85
CA ALA A 54 0.35 -1.31 -16.19
C ALA A 54 -1.01 -1.31 -16.88
N THR A 55 -1.74 -2.42 -16.76
CA THR A 55 -3.09 -2.56 -17.33
C THR A 55 -4.07 -1.57 -16.70
N LEU A 56 -3.96 -1.34 -15.39
CA LEU A 56 -4.81 -0.39 -14.68
C LEU A 56 -4.39 1.07 -14.92
N GLY A 57 -3.23 1.29 -15.52
CA GLY A 57 -2.75 2.63 -15.83
C GLY A 57 -1.91 3.29 -14.75
N TYR A 58 -1.35 2.52 -13.83
CA TYR A 58 -0.52 3.05 -12.74
C TYR A 58 0.97 2.80 -12.98
N PRO A 59 1.81 3.83 -12.84
CA PRO A 59 3.26 3.64 -12.90
C PRO A 59 3.75 2.74 -11.76
N SER A 60 4.73 1.90 -12.05
CA SER A 60 5.35 1.00 -11.08
C SER A 60 6.80 1.35 -10.77
N ASP A 61 7.26 2.53 -11.19
CA ASP A 61 8.64 2.95 -11.00
C ASP A 61 9.00 2.99 -9.50
N GLY A 62 10.18 2.48 -9.18
CA GLY A 62 10.69 2.52 -7.83
C GLY A 62 10.10 1.51 -6.86
N LEU A 63 9.22 0.62 -7.32
CA LEU A 63 8.71 -0.44 -6.46
C LEU A 63 9.80 -1.48 -6.21
N ASP A 64 9.96 -1.86 -4.95
CA ASP A 64 10.87 -2.92 -4.53
C ASP A 64 10.22 -3.72 -3.40
N SER A 65 10.73 -4.91 -3.15
CA SER A 65 10.23 -5.77 -2.06
C SER A 65 11.20 -5.69 -0.90
N LYS A 66 10.68 -5.32 0.27
CA LYS A 66 11.49 -5.11 1.47
C LYS A 66 10.72 -5.47 2.73
N GLY A 67 11.44 -5.77 3.78
CA GLY A 67 10.87 -6.13 5.07
C GLY A 67 10.47 -4.91 5.90
N LEU A 68 9.57 -5.15 6.86
CA LEU A 68 9.10 -4.12 7.78
C LEU A 68 10.27 -3.50 8.58
N ASP A 69 11.29 -4.30 8.89
CA ASP A 69 12.48 -3.85 9.61
C ASP A 69 13.39 -2.93 8.78
N GLU A 70 13.16 -2.85 7.47
CA GLU A 70 13.96 -2.02 6.56
C GLU A 70 13.34 -0.66 6.29
N VAL A 71 12.14 -0.38 6.80
CA VAL A 71 11.46 0.89 6.57
C VAL A 71 11.37 1.70 7.85
N PRO A 72 11.56 3.03 7.77
CA PRO A 72 11.40 3.88 8.94
C PRO A 72 9.93 3.98 9.32
N LEU A 73 9.63 3.81 10.62
CA LEU A 73 8.27 3.91 11.14
C LEU A 73 7.98 5.29 11.71
N GLU A 74 9.02 6.08 12.00
CA GLU A 74 8.85 7.44 12.48
C GLU A 74 8.22 8.34 11.42
N GLY A 75 7.30 9.18 11.85
CA GLY A 75 6.65 10.12 10.94
C GLY A 75 5.53 9.54 10.12
N LEU A 76 5.20 8.26 10.29
CA LEU A 76 4.05 7.67 9.63
C LEU A 76 2.75 8.21 10.22
N ASP A 77 1.83 8.59 9.34
CA ASP A 77 0.50 9.04 9.74
C ASP A 77 -0.48 7.87 9.80
N VAL A 78 -0.33 6.92 8.87
CA VAL A 78 -1.24 5.78 8.74
C VAL A 78 -0.46 4.53 8.36
N VAL A 79 -0.81 3.40 8.96
CA VAL A 79 -0.34 2.08 8.52
C VAL A 79 -1.57 1.27 8.12
N VAL A 80 -1.54 0.73 6.93
CA VAL A 80 -2.62 -0.09 6.37
C VAL A 80 -2.13 -1.52 6.22
N SER A 81 -2.77 -2.44 6.93
CA SER A 81 -2.53 -3.87 6.72
C SER A 81 -3.50 -4.40 5.67
N LEU A 82 -2.98 -5.01 4.62
CA LEU A 82 -3.81 -5.63 3.57
C LEU A 82 -4.09 -7.11 3.85
N ILE A 83 -3.67 -7.60 5.03
CA ILE A 83 -3.91 -8.97 5.46
C ILE A 83 -4.82 -9.06 6.68
N GLY A 84 -5.63 -8.03 6.89
CA GLY A 84 -6.52 -7.95 8.03
C GLY A 84 -5.82 -7.48 9.30
N PRO A 85 -6.53 -7.54 10.45
CA PRO A 85 -6.00 -6.99 11.72
C PRO A 85 -4.70 -7.64 12.20
N ALA A 86 -4.49 -8.93 11.90
CA ALA A 86 -3.30 -9.64 12.36
C ALA A 86 -2.00 -9.01 11.88
N GLY A 87 -2.00 -8.36 10.71
CA GLY A 87 -0.81 -7.67 10.19
C GLY A 87 -0.38 -6.50 11.06
N LEU A 88 -1.30 -5.91 11.81
CA LEU A 88 -1.01 -4.78 12.68
C LEU A 88 -0.31 -5.20 13.97
N ASP A 89 -0.36 -6.48 14.34
CA ASP A 89 0.26 -7.00 15.56
C ASP A 89 1.80 -6.95 15.49
N TRP A 90 2.35 -6.82 14.30
CA TRP A 90 3.80 -6.73 14.08
C TRP A 90 4.35 -5.31 14.31
N LEU A 91 3.47 -4.34 14.51
CA LEU A 91 3.88 -2.96 14.74
C LEU A 91 4.21 -2.71 16.21
N PRO A 92 5.18 -1.81 16.51
CA PRO A 92 5.44 -1.41 17.90
C PRO A 92 4.19 -0.84 18.55
N ARG A 93 3.95 -1.19 19.82
CA ARG A 93 2.79 -0.71 20.56
C ARG A 93 2.74 0.80 20.71
N GLY A 94 3.91 1.44 20.81
CA GLY A 94 4.03 2.89 20.97
C GLY A 94 3.96 3.69 19.68
N LEU A 95 3.73 3.02 18.54
CA LEU A 95 3.66 3.72 17.26
C LEU A 95 2.40 4.59 17.21
N ALA A 96 2.59 5.88 16.93
CA ALA A 96 1.53 6.88 16.97
C ALA A 96 0.66 6.89 15.70
N ALA A 97 0.98 6.12 14.68
CA ALA A 97 0.23 6.09 13.42
C ALA A 97 -1.17 5.50 13.60
N ARG A 98 -2.14 6.03 12.85
CA ARG A 98 -3.47 5.41 12.73
C ARG A 98 -3.32 4.04 12.08
N ARG A 99 -4.03 3.04 12.60
CA ARG A 99 -3.99 1.67 12.08
C ARG A 99 -5.28 1.36 11.32
N VAL A 100 -5.12 0.84 10.10
CA VAL A 100 -6.23 0.46 9.22
C VAL A 100 -6.00 -0.98 8.77
N ALA A 101 -7.04 -1.79 8.73
CA ALA A 101 -6.95 -3.18 8.29
C ALA A 101 -7.94 -3.46 7.16
N TRP A 102 -7.43 -4.00 6.07
CA TRP A 102 -8.24 -4.48 4.95
C TRP A 102 -7.98 -5.97 4.74
N ALA A 103 -9.02 -6.73 4.46
CA ALA A 103 -8.90 -8.14 4.11
C ALA A 103 -8.89 -8.26 2.59
N ILE A 104 -7.69 -8.24 2.00
CA ILE A 104 -7.51 -8.35 0.55
C ILE A 104 -6.99 -9.75 0.23
N PRO A 105 -7.63 -10.50 -0.69
CA PRO A 105 -7.15 -11.83 -1.06
C PRO A 105 -5.74 -11.78 -1.65
N ASP A 106 -4.94 -12.81 -1.38
CA ASP A 106 -3.58 -12.93 -1.90
C ASP A 106 -3.62 -13.54 -3.31
N PRO A 107 -3.20 -12.80 -4.35
CA PRO A 107 -3.20 -13.31 -5.71
C PRO A 107 -1.96 -14.12 -6.07
N TYR A 108 -0.99 -14.24 -5.16
CA TYR A 108 0.29 -14.91 -5.44
C TYR A 108 0.08 -16.31 -6.01
N GLY A 109 0.73 -16.60 -7.11
CA GLY A 109 0.58 -17.88 -7.79
C GLY A 109 -0.66 -18.00 -8.68
N SER A 110 -1.49 -16.97 -8.73
CA SER A 110 -2.71 -16.94 -9.57
C SER A 110 -2.42 -16.34 -10.95
N ASP A 111 -3.44 -16.31 -11.80
CA ASP A 111 -3.33 -15.69 -13.12
C ASP A 111 -3.43 -14.16 -13.08
N VAL A 112 -3.14 -13.52 -14.20
CA VAL A 112 -3.18 -12.05 -14.32
C VAL A 112 -4.58 -11.49 -14.05
N ALA A 113 -5.62 -12.21 -14.45
CA ALA A 113 -7.00 -11.78 -14.21
C ALA A 113 -7.29 -11.65 -12.71
N THR A 114 -6.76 -12.57 -11.89
CA THR A 114 -6.88 -12.51 -10.43
C THR A 114 -6.10 -11.32 -9.89
N TYR A 115 -4.89 -11.06 -10.38
CA TYR A 115 -4.12 -9.89 -9.99
C TYR A 115 -4.86 -8.58 -10.33
N LEU A 116 -5.51 -8.52 -11.50
CA LEU A 116 -6.30 -7.35 -11.89
C LEU A 116 -7.49 -7.14 -10.96
N ALA A 117 -8.19 -8.22 -10.60
CA ALA A 117 -9.33 -8.13 -9.68
C ALA A 117 -8.88 -7.63 -8.30
N VAL A 118 -7.75 -8.13 -7.80
CA VAL A 118 -7.17 -7.68 -6.54
C VAL A 118 -6.74 -6.21 -6.64
N GLY A 119 -6.12 -5.83 -7.75
CA GLY A 119 -5.72 -4.44 -8.00
C GLY A 119 -6.92 -3.47 -7.98
N ARG A 120 -8.03 -3.85 -8.57
CA ARG A 120 -9.26 -3.04 -8.55
C ARG A 120 -9.84 -2.92 -7.15
N ALA A 121 -9.81 -4.00 -6.37
CA ALA A 121 -10.27 -3.97 -4.98
C ALA A 121 -9.40 -3.03 -4.14
N ILE A 122 -8.09 -3.09 -4.33
CA ILE A 122 -7.15 -2.19 -3.65
C ILE A 122 -7.38 -0.74 -4.08
N GLU A 123 -7.55 -0.50 -5.37
CA GLU A 123 -7.83 0.83 -5.91
C GLU A 123 -9.04 1.46 -5.23
N GLU A 124 -10.14 0.71 -5.12
CA GLU A 124 -11.35 1.19 -4.46
C GLU A 124 -11.10 1.55 -3.00
N ARG A 125 -10.37 0.69 -2.28
CA ARG A 125 -10.01 0.95 -0.88
C ARG A 125 -9.11 2.17 -0.73
N VAL A 126 -8.11 2.30 -1.59
CA VAL A 126 -7.19 3.45 -1.55
C VAL A 126 -7.95 4.75 -1.86
N ARG A 127 -8.83 4.75 -2.85
CA ARG A 127 -9.65 5.94 -3.15
C ARG A 127 -10.48 6.36 -1.94
N GLY A 128 -11.12 5.40 -1.27
CA GLY A 128 -11.90 5.68 -0.07
C GLY A 128 -11.06 6.25 1.06
N LEU A 129 -9.90 5.66 1.30
CA LEU A 129 -9.00 6.09 2.36
C LEU A 129 -8.46 7.50 2.10
N LEU A 130 -7.97 7.76 0.90
CA LEU A 130 -7.44 9.09 0.55
C LEU A 130 -8.56 10.14 0.59
N GLY A 131 -9.76 9.81 0.14
CA GLY A 131 -10.91 10.70 0.25
C GLY A 131 -11.20 11.08 1.69
N GLU A 132 -11.15 10.13 2.61
CA GLU A 132 -11.33 10.38 4.04
C GLU A 132 -10.19 11.21 4.64
N LEU A 133 -8.95 10.80 4.40
CA LEU A 133 -7.77 11.42 5.01
C LEU A 133 -7.50 12.84 4.49
N LEU A 134 -7.84 13.12 3.24
CA LEU A 134 -7.58 14.40 2.60
C LEU A 134 -8.81 15.32 2.57
N ALA A 135 -9.96 14.87 3.08
CA ALA A 135 -11.22 15.60 3.00
C ALA A 135 -11.21 16.94 3.74
N GLY A 136 -10.39 17.11 4.76
CA GLY A 136 -10.29 18.35 5.53
C GLY A 136 -9.26 19.33 4.99
N GLU A 137 -8.56 18.99 3.91
CA GLU A 137 -7.53 19.87 3.39
C GLU A 137 -8.12 20.92 2.46
N PRO A 138 -7.64 22.18 2.55
CA PRO A 138 -8.06 23.18 1.59
C PRO A 138 -7.63 22.74 0.19
N ALA A 139 -8.51 22.92 -0.77
CA ALA A 139 -8.18 22.67 -2.15
C ALA A 139 -6.87 23.40 -2.47
N ALA A 140 -5.91 22.68 -3.05
CA ALA A 140 -4.70 23.30 -3.55
C ALA A 140 -5.15 24.34 -4.57
N GLY A 141 -5.18 25.55 -4.11
CA GLY A 141 -5.71 26.68 -4.85
C GLY A 141 -4.90 26.97 -6.05
#